data_837d9d9a4728233a3faf7b944cc0844f
#
_entry.id   837d9d9a4728233a3faf7b944cc0844f
#
_cell.length_a   1.000
_cell.length_b   1.000
_cell.length_c   1.000
_cell.angle_alpha   90.00
_cell.angle_beta   90.00
_cell.angle_gamma   90.00
#
_symmetry.space_group_name_H-M   'P 1'
#
loop_
_entity.id
_entity.type
_entity.pdbx_description
1 polymer ?
#
loop_
_entity_poly.entity_id
_entity_poly.type
_entity_poly.pdbx_seq_one_letter_code
_entity_poly.pdbx_strand_id
1 'polypeptide(L)'
;MKFQLAINLERMDDSLDMKDVARHTLEMVQMADQGGFNIVWAAEHHALEMTIAPNPFSILTWWAGETDRIRLGTACVAAAYWHPIKVAGEAAFVDLISGGRLEFGIGSGAYQREFDRMHPGLKQSDAWQYMQEMLPAVRALWQGDYAHEGRFWNFPTSTA
;
A
#
# COMPACT_ATOMS: atom_id res chain seq x y z
N MET A 1 16.96 14.74 -13.37
CA MET A 1 16.06 13.59 -13.61
C MET A 1 15.84 12.89 -12.26
N LYS A 2 14.63 12.39 -12.00
CA LYS A 2 14.31 11.65 -10.76
C LYS A 2 14.01 10.21 -11.13
N PHE A 3 14.66 9.27 -10.48
CA PHE A 3 14.44 7.83 -10.69
C PHE A 3 13.58 7.26 -9.57
N GLN A 4 12.73 6.30 -9.91
CA GLN A 4 11.85 5.61 -8.99
C GLN A 4 11.91 4.11 -9.27
N LEU A 5 11.67 3.29 -8.25
CA LEU A 5 11.65 1.84 -8.35
C LEU A 5 10.29 1.33 -7.89
N ALA A 6 9.61 0.53 -8.70
CA ALA A 6 8.37 -0.16 -8.32
C ALA A 6 8.63 -1.65 -8.14
N ILE A 7 8.12 -2.24 -7.06
CA ILE A 7 8.39 -3.63 -6.68
C ILE A 7 7.08 -4.33 -6.29
N ASN A 8 6.84 -5.48 -6.90
CA ASN A 8 5.66 -6.30 -6.64
C ASN A 8 5.94 -7.52 -5.74
N LEU A 9 7.17 -7.77 -5.33
CA LEU A 9 7.61 -9.00 -4.65
C LEU A 9 7.17 -10.26 -5.41
N GLU A 10 7.37 -10.28 -6.71
CA GLU A 10 6.98 -11.38 -7.59
C GLU A 10 8.04 -12.45 -7.70
N ARG A 11 7.56 -13.69 -7.70
CA ARG A 11 8.36 -14.87 -8.01
C ARG A 11 8.24 -15.16 -9.50
N MET A 12 9.34 -15.00 -10.23
CA MET A 12 9.40 -15.22 -11.68
C MET A 12 9.63 -16.69 -12.06
N ASP A 13 10.03 -17.51 -11.09
CA ASP A 13 10.27 -18.94 -11.25
C ASP A 13 9.74 -19.67 -10.02
N ASP A 14 8.93 -20.71 -10.23
CA ASP A 14 8.29 -21.49 -9.15
C ASP A 14 9.29 -22.22 -8.25
N SER A 15 10.53 -22.39 -8.68
CA SER A 15 11.60 -22.96 -7.86
C SER A 15 12.20 -21.99 -6.85
N LEU A 16 11.95 -20.67 -7.00
CA LEU A 16 12.45 -19.67 -6.05
C LEU A 16 11.67 -19.71 -4.73
N ASP A 17 12.39 -19.71 -3.63
CA ASP A 17 11.79 -19.52 -2.31
C ASP A 17 11.32 -18.06 -2.16
N MET A 18 10.09 -17.87 -1.69
CA MET A 18 9.54 -16.52 -1.45
C MET A 18 10.35 -15.75 -0.41
N LYS A 19 11.03 -16.41 0.51
CA LYS A 19 11.97 -15.79 1.45
C LYS A 19 13.16 -15.16 0.72
N ASP A 20 13.67 -15.83 -0.32
CA ASP A 20 14.75 -15.28 -1.14
C ASP A 20 14.26 -14.12 -2.00
N VAL A 21 13.05 -14.19 -2.54
CA VAL A 21 12.42 -13.05 -3.24
C VAL A 21 12.35 -11.84 -2.32
N ALA A 22 11.88 -12.00 -1.08
CA ALA A 22 11.81 -10.90 -0.12
C ALA A 22 13.21 -10.33 0.20
N ARG A 23 14.22 -11.18 0.42
CA ARG A 23 15.60 -10.76 0.70
C ARG A 23 16.21 -9.99 -0.49
N HIS A 24 16.11 -10.51 -1.70
CA HIS A 24 16.60 -9.84 -2.91
C HIS A 24 15.88 -8.50 -3.13
N THR A 25 14.58 -8.44 -2.83
CA THR A 25 13.83 -7.20 -2.90
C THR A 25 14.39 -6.14 -1.94
N LEU A 26 14.70 -6.51 -0.70
CA LEU A 26 15.33 -5.60 0.25
C LEU A 26 16.69 -5.11 -0.24
N GLU A 27 17.53 -6.01 -0.77
CA GLU A 27 18.83 -5.65 -1.35
C GLU A 27 18.66 -4.61 -2.48
N MET A 28 17.67 -4.78 -3.36
CA MET A 28 17.35 -3.81 -4.42
C MET A 28 16.94 -2.45 -3.86
N VAL A 29 16.12 -2.43 -2.80
CA VAL A 29 15.69 -1.19 -2.13
C VAL A 29 16.87 -0.46 -1.51
N GLN A 30 17.76 -1.17 -0.81
CA GLN A 30 18.98 -0.60 -0.23
C GLN A 30 19.94 -0.06 -1.30
N MET A 31 20.10 -0.77 -2.41
CA MET A 31 20.87 -0.29 -3.56
C MET A 31 20.24 0.98 -4.18
N ALA A 32 18.93 1.05 -4.28
CA ALA A 32 18.22 2.23 -4.77
C ALA A 32 18.38 3.43 -3.83
N ASP A 33 18.33 3.21 -2.51
CA ASP A 33 18.59 4.25 -1.51
C ASP A 33 20.02 4.80 -1.64
N GLN A 34 21.01 3.92 -1.68
CA GLN A 34 22.42 4.29 -1.85
C GLN A 34 22.70 4.96 -3.20
N GLY A 35 22.02 4.48 -4.26
CA GLY A 35 22.12 4.99 -5.63
C GLY A 35 21.41 6.31 -5.87
N GLY A 36 20.70 6.87 -4.87
CA GLY A 36 20.04 8.17 -4.96
C GLY A 36 18.71 8.15 -5.71
N PHE A 37 18.04 7.02 -5.77
CA PHE A 37 16.65 6.95 -6.22
C PHE A 37 15.75 7.78 -5.31
N ASN A 38 14.69 8.35 -5.88
CA ASN A 38 13.80 9.24 -5.14
C ASN A 38 12.77 8.47 -4.31
N ILE A 39 12.13 7.46 -4.91
CA ILE A 39 11.01 6.73 -4.31
C ILE A 39 11.14 5.26 -4.66
N VAL A 40 10.84 4.40 -3.70
CA VAL A 40 10.50 3.00 -3.94
C VAL A 40 9.02 2.76 -3.66
N TRP A 41 8.34 2.04 -4.53
CA TRP A 41 6.91 1.76 -4.49
C TRP A 41 6.66 0.30 -4.16
N ALA A 42 5.86 0.04 -3.12
CA ALA A 42 5.36 -1.28 -2.78
C ALA A 42 3.97 -1.50 -3.35
N ALA A 43 3.77 -2.61 -4.05
CA ALA A 43 2.46 -3.03 -4.54
C ALA A 43 1.59 -3.63 -3.43
N GLU A 44 0.31 -3.81 -3.73
CA GLU A 44 -0.64 -4.61 -2.95
C GLU A 44 -1.28 -5.66 -3.85
N HIS A 45 -1.11 -6.94 -3.49
CA HIS A 45 -1.74 -8.06 -4.18
C HIS A 45 -2.18 -9.15 -3.22
N HIS A 46 -3.34 -9.75 -3.51
CA HIS A 46 -3.98 -10.74 -2.67
C HIS A 46 -4.28 -12.03 -3.44
N ALA A 47 -4.03 -13.17 -2.79
CA ALA A 47 -4.39 -14.48 -3.32
C ALA A 47 -3.86 -14.74 -4.75
N LEU A 48 -2.68 -14.23 -5.07
CA LEU A 48 -1.94 -14.50 -6.29
C LEU A 48 -0.73 -15.35 -5.95
N GLU A 49 -0.54 -16.45 -6.66
CA GLU A 49 0.48 -17.47 -6.33
C GLU A 49 1.92 -16.98 -6.56
N MET A 50 2.06 -15.97 -7.41
CA MET A 50 3.37 -15.45 -7.83
C MET A 50 3.89 -14.29 -6.97
N THR A 51 3.08 -13.74 -6.06
CA THR A 51 3.48 -12.56 -5.27
C THR A 51 3.08 -12.64 -3.80
N ILE A 52 3.88 -12.06 -2.92
CA ILE A 52 3.61 -11.92 -1.47
C ILE A 52 3.58 -10.45 -1.06
N ALA A 53 2.67 -9.68 -1.63
CA ALA A 53 2.49 -8.26 -1.32
C ALA A 53 1.12 -7.96 -0.66
N PRO A 54 0.77 -8.60 0.47
CA PRO A 54 -0.59 -8.52 1.03
C PRO A 54 -0.89 -7.20 1.74
N ASN A 55 0.13 -6.43 2.11
CA ASN A 55 -0.02 -5.17 2.83
C ASN A 55 1.16 -4.26 2.51
N PRO A 56 0.96 -3.20 1.70
CA PRO A 56 2.04 -2.29 1.33
C PRO A 56 2.62 -1.54 2.54
N PHE A 57 1.83 -1.22 3.56
CA PHE A 57 2.34 -0.53 4.75
C PHE A 57 3.30 -1.40 5.56
N SER A 58 3.02 -2.70 5.71
CA SER A 58 3.95 -3.63 6.38
C SER A 58 5.27 -3.75 5.63
N ILE A 59 5.22 -3.79 4.29
CA ILE A 59 6.40 -3.81 3.43
C ILE A 59 7.20 -2.52 3.60
N LEU A 60 6.53 -1.36 3.54
CA LEU A 60 7.18 -0.06 3.71
C LEU A 60 7.74 0.13 5.12
N THR A 61 7.09 -0.40 6.15
CA THR A 61 7.60 -0.40 7.53
C THR A 61 8.92 -1.15 7.61
N TRP A 62 9.00 -2.32 6.99
CA TRP A 62 10.23 -3.09 6.91
C TRP A 62 11.33 -2.34 6.17
N TRP A 63 11.04 -1.79 5.00
CA TRP A 63 12.01 -1.03 4.22
C TRP A 63 12.42 0.28 4.92
N ALA A 64 11.52 0.91 5.69
CA ALA A 64 11.83 2.11 6.47
C ALA A 64 12.95 1.90 7.48
N GLY A 65 12.99 0.71 8.12
CA GLY A 65 14.03 0.34 9.07
C GLY A 65 15.39 0.01 8.44
N GLU A 66 15.42 -0.21 7.12
CA GLU A 66 16.60 -0.68 6.37
C GLU A 66 17.12 0.37 5.36
N THR A 67 16.57 1.59 5.38
CA THR A 67 16.90 2.69 4.47
C THR A 67 16.90 4.03 5.18
N ASP A 68 17.67 4.99 4.67
CA ASP A 68 17.86 6.29 5.33
C ASP A 68 17.16 7.47 4.61
N ARG A 69 17.09 7.45 3.27
CA ARG A 69 16.75 8.63 2.47
C ARG A 69 15.63 8.43 1.47
N ILE A 70 15.53 7.24 0.86
CA ILE A 70 14.56 6.96 -0.20
C ILE A 70 13.14 7.11 0.35
N ARG A 71 12.26 7.79 -0.40
CA ARG A 71 10.86 7.88 -0.04
C ARG A 71 10.15 6.55 -0.30
N LEU A 72 9.13 6.27 0.47
CA LEU A 72 8.47 4.99 0.58
C LEU A 72 7.01 5.12 0.12
N GLY A 73 6.69 4.57 -1.04
CA GLY A 73 5.40 4.76 -1.66
C GLY A 73 4.52 3.51 -1.70
N THR A 74 3.22 3.68 -1.53
CA THR A 74 2.24 2.63 -1.83
C THR A 74 1.78 2.73 -3.28
N ALA A 75 1.91 1.65 -4.07
CA ALA A 75 1.48 1.63 -5.47
C ALA A 75 0.69 0.35 -5.82
N CYS A 76 -0.50 0.32 -5.31
CA CYS A 76 -1.22 1.27 -4.46
C CYS A 76 -1.98 0.56 -3.32
N VAL A 77 -2.54 1.30 -2.38
CA VAL A 77 -3.56 0.76 -1.47
C VAL A 77 -4.84 0.54 -2.28
N ALA A 78 -5.32 -0.69 -2.36
CA ALA A 78 -6.54 -1.05 -3.08
C ALA A 78 -7.77 -0.78 -2.21
N ALA A 79 -8.40 0.38 -2.40
CA ALA A 79 -9.41 0.94 -1.50
C ALA A 79 -10.52 -0.04 -1.08
N ALA A 80 -10.98 -0.90 -2.00
CA ALA A 80 -12.06 -1.84 -1.73
C ALA A 80 -11.72 -2.95 -0.71
N TYR A 81 -10.43 -3.13 -0.37
CA TYR A 81 -9.98 -4.16 0.59
C TYR A 81 -9.71 -3.61 1.98
N TRP A 82 -9.89 -2.29 2.17
CA TRP A 82 -9.49 -1.60 3.39
C TRP A 82 -10.64 -0.83 4.04
N HIS A 83 -10.43 -0.47 5.30
CA HIS A 83 -11.29 0.46 6.03
C HIS A 83 -10.58 1.83 6.19
N PRO A 84 -11.27 2.98 6.00
CA PRO A 84 -10.62 4.30 6.04
C PRO A 84 -9.82 4.59 7.32
N ILE A 85 -10.35 4.26 8.50
CA ILE A 85 -9.65 4.42 9.77
C ILE A 85 -8.33 3.64 9.78
N LYS A 86 -8.37 2.39 9.27
CA LYS A 86 -7.17 1.55 9.23
C LYS A 86 -6.13 2.12 8.28
N VAL A 87 -6.54 2.55 7.09
CA VAL A 87 -5.63 3.18 6.12
C VAL A 87 -5.00 4.45 6.67
N ALA A 88 -5.82 5.31 7.31
CA ALA A 88 -5.33 6.56 7.89
C ALA A 88 -4.28 6.31 8.98
N GLY A 89 -4.54 5.36 9.88
CA GLY A 89 -3.60 5.00 10.95
C GLY A 89 -2.32 4.33 10.45
N GLU A 90 -2.43 3.36 9.54
CA GLU A 90 -1.27 2.67 8.95
C GLU A 90 -0.36 3.66 8.20
N ALA A 91 -0.95 4.54 7.39
CA ALA A 91 -0.19 5.56 6.67
C ALA A 91 0.50 6.54 7.61
N ALA A 92 -0.21 7.05 8.63
CA ALA A 92 0.36 7.94 9.63
C ALA A 92 1.51 7.26 10.40
N PHE A 93 1.36 5.99 10.73
CA PHE A 93 2.41 5.21 11.40
C PHE A 93 3.67 5.09 10.55
N VAL A 94 3.53 4.69 9.27
CA VAL A 94 4.69 4.58 8.36
C VAL A 94 5.36 5.94 8.16
N ASP A 95 4.59 7.01 8.01
CA ASP A 95 5.14 8.36 7.87
C ASP A 95 5.94 8.77 9.10
N LEU A 96 5.37 8.54 10.30
CA LEU A 96 6.02 8.83 11.58
C LEU A 96 7.35 8.09 11.74
N ILE A 97 7.35 6.76 11.60
CA ILE A 97 8.56 5.95 11.85
C ILE A 97 9.64 6.12 10.78
N SER A 98 9.24 6.50 9.56
CA SER A 98 10.17 6.78 8.47
C SER A 98 10.73 8.21 8.49
N GLY A 99 10.27 9.08 9.41
CA GLY A 99 10.68 10.47 9.46
C GLY A 99 10.11 11.32 8.32
N GLY A 100 8.85 11.09 7.94
CA GLY A 100 8.15 11.88 6.92
C GLY A 100 8.46 11.45 5.48
N ARG A 101 8.87 10.20 5.28
CA ARG A 101 9.25 9.67 3.95
C ARG A 101 8.09 9.01 3.18
N LEU A 102 6.88 8.94 3.74
CA LEU A 102 5.76 8.28 3.06
C LEU A 102 5.32 9.06 1.81
N GLU A 103 5.04 8.31 0.75
CA GLU A 103 4.28 8.73 -0.44
C GLU A 103 3.02 7.86 -0.51
N PHE A 104 1.88 8.45 -0.20
CA PHE A 104 0.62 7.71 -0.14
C PHE A 104 -0.05 7.63 -1.51
N GLY A 105 -0.10 6.43 -2.06
CA GLY A 105 -0.81 6.10 -3.29
C GLY A 105 -2.01 5.18 -3.03
N ILE A 106 -3.17 5.57 -3.54
CA ILE A 106 -4.41 4.80 -3.44
C ILE A 106 -4.97 4.50 -4.83
N GLY A 107 -5.59 3.36 -5.00
CA GLY A 107 -6.17 2.91 -6.26
C GLY A 107 -7.42 2.06 -6.11
N SER A 108 -7.98 1.67 -7.23
CA SER A 108 -9.18 0.84 -7.29
C SER A 108 -8.90 -0.67 -7.30
N GLY A 109 -7.64 -1.08 -7.39
CA GLY A 109 -7.26 -2.48 -7.62
C GLY A 109 -7.23 -2.86 -9.10
N ALA A 110 -6.45 -3.88 -9.47
CA ALA A 110 -6.12 -4.18 -10.85
C ALA A 110 -6.84 -5.41 -11.42
N TYR A 111 -6.97 -6.48 -10.64
CA TYR A 111 -7.36 -7.79 -11.18
C TYR A 111 -8.70 -8.27 -10.64
N GLN A 112 -9.65 -8.59 -11.53
CA GLN A 112 -10.95 -9.18 -11.14
C GLN A 112 -10.76 -10.44 -10.28
N ARG A 113 -9.76 -11.25 -10.57
CA ARG A 113 -9.40 -12.46 -9.82
C ARG A 113 -9.16 -12.22 -8.32
N GLU A 114 -8.62 -11.06 -7.94
CA GLU A 114 -8.45 -10.67 -6.52
C GLU A 114 -9.80 -10.28 -5.92
N PHE A 115 -10.63 -9.53 -6.64
CA PHE A 115 -11.98 -9.16 -6.19
C PHE A 115 -12.88 -10.39 -5.99
N ASP A 116 -12.81 -11.38 -6.85
CA ASP A 116 -13.56 -12.62 -6.73
C ASP A 116 -13.27 -13.36 -5.41
N ARG A 117 -12.10 -13.13 -4.82
CA ARG A 117 -11.65 -13.73 -3.56
C ARG A 117 -11.80 -12.82 -2.35
N MET A 118 -11.43 -11.56 -2.49
CA MET A 118 -11.38 -10.59 -1.39
C MET A 118 -12.74 -9.88 -1.18
N HIS A 119 -13.49 -9.67 -2.25
CA HIS A 119 -14.78 -8.97 -2.23
C HIS A 119 -15.75 -9.60 -3.25
N PRO A 120 -16.24 -10.83 -2.99
CA PRO A 120 -17.11 -11.55 -3.92
C PRO A 120 -18.32 -10.74 -4.38
N GLY A 121 -18.52 -10.68 -5.69
CA GLY A 121 -19.63 -9.93 -6.31
C GLY A 121 -19.28 -8.49 -6.71
N LEU A 122 -18.17 -7.93 -6.25
CA LEU A 122 -17.70 -6.63 -6.73
C LEU A 122 -16.96 -6.78 -8.06
N LYS A 123 -17.40 -6.03 -9.07
CA LYS A 123 -16.66 -5.91 -10.33
C LYS A 123 -15.50 -4.94 -10.17
N GLN A 124 -14.35 -5.31 -10.67
CA GLN A 124 -13.16 -4.44 -10.67
C GLN A 124 -13.46 -3.07 -11.30
N SER A 125 -14.26 -3.04 -12.37
CA SER A 125 -14.70 -1.80 -13.03
C SER A 125 -15.49 -0.84 -12.12
N ASP A 126 -16.07 -1.31 -11.03
CA ASP A 126 -16.88 -0.51 -10.10
C ASP A 126 -16.10 -0.11 -8.84
N ALA A 127 -14.94 -0.71 -8.62
CA ALA A 127 -14.13 -0.52 -7.41
C ALA A 127 -13.58 0.90 -7.23
N TRP A 128 -13.50 1.71 -8.30
CA TRP A 128 -13.12 3.11 -8.23
C TRP A 128 -14.03 3.95 -7.30
N GLN A 129 -15.29 3.52 -7.11
CA GLN A 129 -16.24 4.18 -6.21
C GLN A 129 -15.78 4.11 -4.74
N TYR A 130 -15.13 3.00 -4.35
CA TYR A 130 -14.53 2.86 -3.03
C TYR A 130 -13.38 3.86 -2.83
N MET A 131 -12.52 4.03 -3.83
CA MET A 131 -11.44 5.01 -3.78
C MET A 131 -11.97 6.44 -3.65
N GLN A 132 -13.05 6.78 -4.37
CA GLN A 132 -13.66 8.11 -4.28
C GLN A 132 -14.23 8.41 -2.90
N GLU A 133 -14.76 7.42 -2.18
CA GLU A 133 -15.25 7.61 -0.82
C GLU A 133 -14.13 7.55 0.22
N MET A 134 -13.16 6.64 0.05
CA MET A 134 -12.06 6.46 1.00
C MET A 134 -11.14 7.68 1.08
N LEU A 135 -10.72 8.23 -0.04
CA LEU A 135 -9.69 9.27 -0.04
C LEU A 135 -10.09 10.53 0.74
N PRO A 136 -11.31 11.09 0.58
CA PRO A 136 -11.78 12.18 1.42
C PRO A 136 -11.85 11.82 2.91
N ALA A 137 -12.33 10.60 3.24
CA ALA A 137 -12.43 10.14 4.62
C ALA A 137 -11.07 10.02 5.30
N VAL A 138 -10.08 9.43 4.63
CA VAL A 138 -8.69 9.34 5.13
C VAL A 138 -8.11 10.74 5.35
N ARG A 139 -8.30 11.66 4.41
CA ARG A 139 -7.83 13.05 4.58
C ARG A 139 -8.50 13.77 5.74
N ALA A 140 -9.79 13.53 5.98
CA ALA A 140 -10.51 14.12 7.11
C ALA A 140 -9.99 13.57 8.44
N LEU A 141 -9.73 12.26 8.54
CA LEU A 141 -9.15 11.62 9.72
C LEU A 141 -7.76 12.18 10.07
N TRP A 142 -6.95 12.56 9.09
CA TRP A 142 -5.65 13.22 9.34
C TRP A 142 -5.77 14.68 9.79
N GLN A 143 -6.94 15.30 9.64
CA GLN A 143 -7.18 16.68 10.12
C GLN A 143 -7.68 16.72 11.57
N GLY A 144 -8.18 15.61 12.11
CA GLY A 144 -8.72 15.49 13.46
C GLY A 144 -9.92 14.54 13.54
N ASP A 145 -10.69 14.70 14.60
CA ASP A 145 -11.86 13.86 14.83
C ASP A 145 -12.88 13.96 13.69
N TYR A 146 -13.26 12.81 13.15
CA TYR A 146 -14.15 12.70 12.00
C TYR A 146 -15.13 11.52 12.13
N ALA A 147 -16.41 11.78 11.85
CA ALA A 147 -17.44 10.75 11.68
C ALA A 147 -17.78 10.63 10.20
N HIS A 148 -18.04 9.42 9.73
CA HIS A 148 -18.36 9.15 8.33
C HIS A 148 -19.68 8.41 8.17
N GLU A 149 -20.52 8.93 7.29
CA GLU A 149 -21.75 8.30 6.81
C GLU A 149 -21.69 8.23 5.29
N GLY A 150 -21.19 7.12 4.77
CA GLY A 150 -21.00 6.89 3.36
C GLY A 150 -21.78 5.70 2.82
N ARG A 151 -21.56 5.40 1.55
CA ARG A 151 -22.15 4.25 0.89
C ARG A 151 -21.50 2.93 1.30
N PHE A 152 -20.17 2.95 1.49
CA PHE A 152 -19.38 1.75 1.73
C PHE A 152 -18.91 1.66 3.17
N TRP A 153 -18.70 2.78 3.83
CA TRP A 153 -18.26 2.82 5.23
C TRP A 153 -19.11 3.76 6.05
N ASN A 154 -19.36 3.32 7.30
CA ASN A 154 -20.02 4.13 8.31
C ASN A 154 -19.28 3.92 9.63
N PHE A 155 -18.84 5.00 10.27
CA PHE A 155 -18.20 4.93 11.57
C PHE A 155 -18.45 6.20 12.40
N PRO A 156 -18.51 6.06 13.76
CA PRO A 156 -18.64 7.20 14.65
C PRO A 156 -17.39 8.05 14.63
N THR A 157 -17.47 9.20 15.33
CA THR A 157 -16.31 10.09 15.51
C THR A 157 -15.07 9.30 15.94
N SER A 158 -14.04 9.38 15.13
CA SER A 158 -12.77 8.66 15.26
C SER A 158 -11.63 9.56 14.83
N THR A 159 -10.44 9.31 15.38
CA THR A 159 -9.17 9.93 14.99
C THR A 159 -8.20 8.88 14.48
N ALA A 160 -7.23 9.25 13.67
CA ALA A 160 -6.17 8.36 13.16
C ALA A 160 -4.86 8.56 13.92
#